data_12aae0a1beb2449cd4a460d7103c4cf0
#
_entry.id   12aae0a1beb2449cd4a460d7103c4cf0
#
_cell.length_a   1.000
_cell.length_b   1.000
_cell.length_c   1.000
_cell.angle_alpha   90.00
_cell.angle_beta   90.00
_cell.angle_gamma   90.00
#
_symmetry.space_group_name_H-M   'P 1'
#
loop_
_entity.id
_entity.type
_entity.pdbx_description
1 polymer ?
#
loop_
_entity_poly.entity_id
_entity_poly.type
_entity_poly.pdbx_seq_one_letter_code
_entity_poly.pdbx_strand_id
1 'polypeptide(L)'
;MSIPEVVREIITRNRSIYDCMKMDLINYTALAVKIQPEIEKILGNSVNLNTVVVAIKRYADSFEIKDEVKEESILKNARLVLTDGIMDIKFSVKDSNEIDPMAILDKFSKITNNYDFFRMSDSFRFLAEDMDDIRQIFSNLPENENMFSTGLAKIKISIPNSHNKSDVVSYVAEVLHANGVELVNAFFSQDNITIILNERDSSRAYEILHSDIMRT
;
A
#
# COMPACT_ATOMS: atom_id res chain seq x y z
N MET A 1 13.47 -6.68 30.94
CA MET A 1 12.12 -6.80 30.34
C MET A 1 11.34 -7.87 31.09
N SER A 2 10.08 -7.61 31.38
CA SER A 2 9.17 -8.58 31.99
C SER A 2 8.41 -9.37 30.92
N ILE A 3 7.86 -10.56 31.28
CA ILE A 3 7.05 -11.35 30.34
C ILE A 3 5.89 -10.52 29.73
N PRO A 4 5.10 -9.72 30.48
CA PRO A 4 4.05 -8.91 29.91
C PRO A 4 4.53 -7.86 28.89
N GLU A 5 5.71 -7.27 29.11
CA GLU A 5 6.29 -6.29 28.16
C GLU A 5 6.67 -6.97 26.85
N VAL A 6 7.32 -8.14 26.91
CA VAL A 6 7.71 -8.90 25.73
C VAL A 6 6.48 -9.39 24.95
N VAL A 7 5.47 -9.91 25.67
CA VAL A 7 4.20 -10.33 25.06
C VAL A 7 3.55 -9.16 24.30
N ARG A 8 3.48 -7.98 24.92
CA ARG A 8 2.93 -6.78 24.28
C ARG A 8 3.71 -6.41 23.03
N GLU A 9 5.04 -6.42 23.10
CA GLU A 9 5.90 -6.08 21.98
C GLU A 9 5.70 -7.04 20.79
N ILE A 10 5.71 -8.36 21.04
CA ILE A 10 5.51 -9.37 19.99
C ILE A 10 4.14 -9.21 19.31
N ILE A 11 3.09 -9.04 20.11
CA ILE A 11 1.73 -8.90 19.58
C ILE A 11 1.57 -7.60 18.79
N THR A 12 2.08 -6.48 19.32
CA THR A 12 1.96 -5.16 18.66
C THR A 12 2.72 -5.12 17.33
N ARG A 13 3.83 -5.85 17.19
CA ARG A 13 4.58 -5.96 15.94
C ARG A 13 3.87 -6.81 14.88
N ASN A 14 2.97 -7.70 15.29
CA ASN A 14 2.23 -8.56 14.38
C ASN A 14 0.79 -8.07 14.26
N ARG A 15 0.55 -7.25 13.21
CA ARG A 15 -0.76 -6.62 12.99
C ARG A 15 -1.91 -7.63 12.94
N SER A 16 -1.74 -8.75 12.25
CA SER A 16 -2.80 -9.77 12.12
C SER A 16 -3.18 -10.34 13.49
N ILE A 17 -2.19 -10.63 14.35
CA ILE A 17 -2.45 -11.11 15.72
C ILE A 17 -3.13 -10.02 16.54
N TYR A 18 -2.66 -8.78 16.43
CA TYR A 18 -3.19 -7.64 17.15
C TYR A 18 -4.66 -7.37 16.78
N ASP A 19 -4.99 -7.40 15.49
CA ASP A 19 -6.35 -7.16 15.00
C ASP A 19 -7.28 -8.32 15.38
N CYS A 20 -6.87 -9.58 15.20
CA CYS A 20 -7.65 -10.74 15.66
C CYS A 20 -7.87 -10.75 17.18
N MET A 21 -6.90 -10.21 17.97
CA MET A 21 -7.07 -10.09 19.41
C MET A 21 -8.10 -9.02 19.77
N LYS A 22 -8.14 -7.89 19.07
CA LYS A 22 -9.16 -6.86 19.24
C LYS A 22 -10.57 -7.34 18.92
N MET A 23 -10.67 -8.27 17.94
CA MET A 23 -11.93 -8.88 17.52
C MET A 23 -12.32 -10.09 18.39
N ASP A 24 -11.55 -10.42 19.42
CA ASP A 24 -11.73 -11.61 20.29
C ASP A 24 -11.77 -12.95 19.52
N LEU A 25 -11.01 -13.03 18.42
CA LEU A 25 -10.93 -14.21 17.54
C LEU A 25 -9.74 -15.12 17.85
N ILE A 26 -9.00 -14.89 18.93
CA ILE A 26 -7.76 -15.61 19.23
C ILE A 26 -7.94 -16.61 20.36
N ASN A 27 -7.43 -17.83 20.13
CA ASN A 27 -7.17 -18.76 21.21
C ASN A 27 -5.86 -18.40 21.92
N TYR A 28 -5.96 -17.85 23.14
CA TYR A 28 -4.81 -17.37 23.92
C TYR A 28 -3.80 -18.46 24.24
N THR A 29 -4.24 -19.72 24.45
CA THR A 29 -3.34 -20.84 24.69
C THR A 29 -2.54 -21.21 23.44
N ALA A 30 -3.20 -21.26 22.28
CA ALA A 30 -2.52 -21.54 21.03
C ALA A 30 -1.51 -20.41 20.67
N LEU A 31 -1.90 -19.16 20.90
CA LEU A 31 -0.99 -18.02 20.71
C LEU A 31 0.20 -18.12 21.69
N ALA A 32 -0.02 -18.45 22.97
CA ALA A 32 1.03 -18.58 23.94
C ALA A 32 2.06 -19.65 23.54
N VAL A 33 1.61 -20.82 23.09
CA VAL A 33 2.50 -21.87 22.57
C VAL A 33 3.35 -21.37 21.41
N LYS A 34 2.74 -20.60 20.51
CA LYS A 34 3.43 -20.08 19.32
C LYS A 34 4.51 -19.06 19.66
N ILE A 35 4.26 -18.15 20.62
CA ILE A 35 5.19 -17.05 20.93
C ILE A 35 6.14 -17.37 22.09
N GLN A 36 5.91 -18.43 22.87
CA GLN A 36 6.77 -18.81 24.00
C GLN A 36 8.25 -18.95 23.62
N PRO A 37 8.64 -19.62 22.52
CA PRO A 37 10.05 -19.73 22.14
C PRO A 37 10.72 -18.38 21.87
N GLU A 38 9.97 -17.42 21.30
CA GLU A 38 10.48 -16.07 21.05
C GLU A 38 10.67 -15.31 22.36
N ILE A 39 9.73 -15.44 23.31
CA ILE A 39 9.83 -14.84 24.64
C ILE A 39 11.05 -15.37 25.38
N GLU A 40 11.26 -16.69 25.38
CA GLU A 40 12.41 -17.35 26.02
C GLU A 40 13.73 -16.87 25.41
N LYS A 41 13.78 -16.71 24.11
CA LYS A 41 14.93 -16.15 23.38
C LYS A 41 15.24 -14.71 23.80
N ILE A 42 14.21 -13.87 23.96
CA ILE A 42 14.38 -12.47 24.36
C ILE A 42 14.80 -12.36 25.83
N LEU A 43 14.21 -13.15 26.71
CA LEU A 43 14.48 -13.11 28.15
C LEU A 43 15.72 -13.89 28.57
N GLY A 44 16.22 -14.80 27.73
CA GLY A 44 17.38 -15.65 28.01
C GLY A 44 17.13 -16.76 29.05
N ASN A 45 15.86 -17.01 29.39
CA ASN A 45 15.47 -18.06 30.37
C ASN A 45 14.14 -18.70 29.98
N SER A 46 13.91 -19.92 30.47
CA SER A 46 12.65 -20.64 30.28
C SER A 46 11.49 -19.95 30.98
N VAL A 47 10.32 -19.90 30.32
CA VAL A 47 9.11 -19.27 30.86
C VAL A 47 7.96 -20.27 30.95
N ASN A 48 7.14 -20.16 31.99
CA ASN A 48 5.97 -21.02 32.18
C ASN A 48 4.87 -20.59 31.18
N LEU A 49 4.33 -21.56 30.42
CA LEU A 49 3.29 -21.33 29.42
C LEU A 49 2.05 -20.61 30.00
N ASN A 50 1.62 -21.04 31.22
CA ASN A 50 0.47 -20.42 31.87
C ASN A 50 0.72 -18.94 32.19
N THR A 51 1.95 -18.57 32.53
CA THR A 51 2.30 -17.15 32.73
C THR A 51 2.18 -16.35 31.44
N VAL A 52 2.57 -16.93 30.30
CA VAL A 52 2.40 -16.31 28.99
C VAL A 52 0.92 -16.14 28.65
N VAL A 53 0.11 -17.19 28.86
CA VAL A 53 -1.36 -17.14 28.64
C VAL A 53 -2.00 -16.02 29.46
N VAL A 54 -1.64 -15.90 30.75
CA VAL A 54 -2.18 -14.84 31.62
C VAL A 54 -1.74 -13.47 31.14
N ALA A 55 -0.50 -13.33 30.67
CA ALA A 55 0.00 -12.06 30.15
C ALA A 55 -0.74 -11.65 28.87
N ILE A 56 -0.98 -12.60 27.96
CA ILE A 56 -1.76 -12.37 26.74
C ILE A 56 -3.20 -11.93 27.09
N LYS A 57 -3.87 -12.67 28.01
CA LYS A 57 -5.24 -12.33 28.42
C LYS A 57 -5.33 -10.92 29.02
N ARG A 58 -4.41 -10.57 29.94
CA ARG A 58 -4.37 -9.23 30.52
C ARG A 58 -4.13 -8.13 29.49
N TYR A 59 -3.37 -8.44 28.45
CA TYR A 59 -3.17 -7.49 27.36
C TYR A 59 -4.44 -7.38 26.51
N ALA A 60 -5.12 -8.47 26.18
CA ALA A 60 -6.41 -8.45 25.51
C ALA A 60 -7.48 -7.66 26.32
N ASP A 61 -7.56 -7.89 27.63
CA ASP A 61 -8.48 -7.18 28.53
C ASP A 61 -8.17 -5.66 28.61
N SER A 62 -6.98 -5.22 28.21
CA SER A 62 -6.61 -3.80 28.16
C SER A 62 -7.09 -3.08 26.90
N PHE A 63 -7.54 -3.81 25.89
CA PHE A 63 -8.25 -3.19 24.78
C PHE A 63 -9.60 -2.71 25.29
N GLU A 64 -9.84 -1.40 25.26
CA GLU A 64 -11.18 -0.90 25.45
C GLU A 64 -12.09 -1.62 24.44
N ILE A 65 -13.18 -2.20 24.92
CA ILE A 65 -14.27 -2.67 24.06
C ILE A 65 -14.81 -1.38 23.41
N LYS A 66 -14.13 -0.94 22.36
CA LYS A 66 -14.69 0.11 21.53
C LYS A 66 -15.83 -0.53 20.78
N ASP A 67 -16.96 0.18 20.95
CA ASP A 67 -18.21 0.03 20.22
C ASP A 67 -18.10 -0.89 19.02
N GLU A 68 -19.13 -1.71 18.84
CA GLU A 68 -19.34 -2.53 17.63
C GLU A 68 -18.66 -1.84 16.46
N VAL A 69 -17.55 -2.41 16.01
CA VAL A 69 -16.88 -1.92 14.80
C VAL A 69 -17.95 -1.97 13.74
N LYS A 70 -18.59 -0.82 13.48
CA LYS A 70 -19.45 -0.71 12.31
C LYS A 70 -18.55 -1.18 11.18
N GLU A 71 -18.94 -2.29 10.56
CA GLU A 71 -18.26 -2.86 9.39
C GLU A 71 -18.44 -1.92 8.18
N GLU A 72 -18.23 -0.62 8.40
CA GLU A 72 -18.20 0.33 7.29
C GLU A 72 -16.90 0.08 6.54
N SER A 73 -17.02 -0.21 5.26
CA SER A 73 -15.86 -0.36 4.40
C SER A 73 -14.92 0.84 4.55
N ILE A 74 -13.63 0.56 4.74
CA ILE A 74 -12.55 1.58 4.77
C ILE A 74 -12.56 2.41 3.47
N LEU A 75 -13.05 1.82 2.37
CA LEU A 75 -13.20 2.50 1.07
C LEU A 75 -14.57 3.11 0.84
N LYS A 76 -15.45 3.17 1.86
CA LYS A 76 -16.77 3.76 1.71
C LYS A 76 -16.68 5.19 1.15
N ASN A 77 -17.49 5.45 0.11
CA ASN A 77 -17.51 6.72 -0.62
C ASN A 77 -16.20 7.07 -1.37
N ALA A 78 -15.22 6.17 -1.47
CA ALA A 78 -14.08 6.36 -2.36
C ALA A 78 -14.52 6.23 -3.81
N ARG A 79 -13.81 6.95 -4.69
CA ARG A 79 -14.02 6.84 -6.14
C ARG A 79 -12.82 6.17 -6.77
N LEU A 80 -13.07 5.12 -7.56
CA LEU A 80 -12.04 4.43 -8.34
C LEU A 80 -12.09 4.85 -9.81
N VAL A 81 -10.91 5.04 -10.38
CA VAL A 81 -10.73 5.23 -11.81
C VAL A 81 -9.60 4.30 -12.26
N LEU A 82 -9.91 3.36 -13.14
CA LEU A 82 -8.94 2.49 -13.81
C LEU A 82 -8.57 3.11 -15.16
N THR A 83 -7.28 3.14 -15.47
CA THR A 83 -6.75 3.50 -16.80
C THR A 83 -5.74 2.43 -17.20
N ASP A 84 -6.01 1.75 -18.32
CA ASP A 84 -5.12 0.76 -18.92
C ASP A 84 -4.13 1.42 -19.90
N GLY A 85 -3.19 0.63 -20.40
CA GLY A 85 -2.23 1.11 -21.40
C GLY A 85 -1.34 2.24 -20.88
N ILE A 86 -0.92 2.16 -19.63
CA ILE A 86 -0.05 3.17 -19.02
C ILE A 86 1.42 2.85 -19.31
N MET A 87 2.15 3.89 -19.63
CA MET A 87 3.59 3.91 -19.76
C MET A 87 4.20 4.71 -18.60
N ASP A 88 5.19 4.12 -17.91
CA ASP A 88 6.01 4.78 -16.89
C ASP A 88 7.34 5.19 -17.53
N ILE A 89 7.59 6.47 -17.60
CA ILE A 89 8.77 7.07 -18.22
C ILE A 89 9.66 7.61 -17.11
N LYS A 90 10.85 7.04 -16.98
CA LYS A 90 11.82 7.42 -15.94
C LYS A 90 13.13 7.91 -16.54
N PHE A 91 13.62 9.06 -16.07
CA PHE A 91 14.96 9.54 -16.41
C PHE A 91 15.67 10.16 -15.19
N SER A 92 17.00 10.07 -15.20
CA SER A 92 17.83 10.53 -14.09
C SER A 92 17.93 12.05 -14.05
N VAL A 93 17.99 12.63 -12.85
CA VAL A 93 18.32 14.06 -12.66
C VAL A 93 19.70 14.39 -13.19
N LYS A 94 20.64 13.42 -13.25
CA LYS A 94 21.98 13.62 -13.82
C LYS A 94 21.94 13.83 -15.33
N ASP A 95 20.96 13.22 -16.00
CA ASP A 95 20.74 13.40 -17.43
C ASP A 95 20.01 14.71 -17.75
N SER A 96 19.54 15.42 -16.72
CA SER A 96 18.79 16.68 -16.82
C SER A 96 19.63 17.87 -17.34
N ASN A 97 20.94 17.75 -17.47
CA ASN A 97 21.74 18.76 -18.17
C ASN A 97 21.38 18.84 -19.67
N GLU A 98 20.79 17.76 -20.22
CA GLU A 98 20.32 17.67 -21.60
C GLU A 98 18.79 17.67 -21.73
N ILE A 99 18.09 17.47 -20.61
CA ILE A 99 16.64 17.31 -20.56
C ILE A 99 16.03 18.33 -19.58
N ASP A 100 15.31 19.31 -20.11
CA ASP A 100 14.49 20.22 -19.29
C ASP A 100 13.12 19.58 -18.99
N PRO A 101 12.84 19.14 -17.73
CA PRO A 101 11.56 18.53 -17.37
C PRO A 101 10.37 19.47 -17.58
N MET A 102 10.58 20.79 -17.49
CA MET A 102 9.51 21.77 -17.69
C MET A 102 9.15 21.90 -19.17
N ALA A 103 10.13 21.82 -20.07
CA ALA A 103 9.88 21.77 -21.49
C ALA A 103 9.14 20.49 -21.90
N ILE A 104 9.40 19.35 -21.22
CA ILE A 104 8.66 18.13 -21.42
C ILE A 104 7.22 18.29 -20.95
N LEU A 105 6.99 18.84 -19.75
CA LEU A 105 5.65 19.11 -19.22
C LEU A 105 4.82 20.00 -20.16
N ASP A 106 5.42 21.03 -20.74
CA ASP A 106 4.75 21.89 -21.73
C ASP A 106 4.32 21.11 -22.99
N LYS A 107 5.16 20.18 -23.45
CA LYS A 107 4.80 19.30 -24.57
C LYS A 107 3.68 18.33 -24.21
N PHE A 108 3.73 17.71 -23.03
CA PHE A 108 2.67 16.82 -22.54
C PHE A 108 1.33 17.52 -22.47
N SER A 109 1.28 18.72 -21.88
CA SER A 109 0.04 19.48 -21.71
C SER A 109 -0.64 19.86 -23.03
N LYS A 110 0.09 19.85 -24.15
CA LYS A 110 -0.44 20.08 -25.49
C LYS A 110 -1.06 18.82 -26.10
N ILE A 111 -0.66 17.63 -25.62
CA ILE A 111 -1.14 16.34 -26.14
C ILE A 111 -2.29 15.82 -25.27
N THR A 112 -2.08 15.79 -23.96
CA THR A 112 -3.04 15.23 -23.00
C THR A 112 -2.97 15.94 -21.64
N ASN A 113 -4.10 15.96 -20.94
CA ASN A 113 -4.17 16.37 -19.54
C ASN A 113 -4.16 15.17 -18.58
N ASN A 114 -4.12 13.93 -19.10
CA ASN A 114 -4.15 12.72 -18.32
C ASN A 114 -2.74 12.14 -18.14
N TYR A 115 -1.91 12.85 -17.37
CA TYR A 115 -0.60 12.37 -16.97
C TYR A 115 -0.34 12.74 -15.50
N ASP A 116 0.53 11.97 -14.86
CA ASP A 116 1.04 12.28 -13.53
C ASP A 116 2.56 12.51 -13.64
N PHE A 117 3.07 13.54 -12.96
CA PHE A 117 4.48 13.89 -12.93
C PHE A 117 5.00 13.82 -11.50
N PHE A 118 6.12 13.11 -11.30
CA PHE A 118 6.75 12.96 -9.99
C PHE A 118 8.23 13.33 -10.09
N ARG A 119 8.68 14.21 -9.20
CA ARG A 119 10.08 14.49 -8.98
C ARG A 119 10.55 13.71 -7.76
N MET A 120 11.50 12.80 -7.98
CA MET A 120 12.22 12.09 -6.93
C MET A 120 13.55 12.80 -6.63
N SER A 121 14.30 12.29 -5.65
CA SER A 121 15.62 12.85 -5.32
C SER A 121 16.64 12.70 -6.45
N ASP A 122 16.53 11.63 -7.23
CA ASP A 122 17.51 11.21 -8.25
C ASP A 122 16.92 11.07 -9.66
N SER A 123 15.61 11.21 -9.80
CA SER A 123 14.92 10.95 -11.06
C SER A 123 13.63 11.76 -11.22
N PHE A 124 13.19 11.88 -12.47
CA PHE A 124 11.86 12.32 -12.85
C PHE A 124 11.09 11.16 -13.42
N ARG A 125 9.78 11.12 -13.15
CA ARG A 125 8.87 10.11 -13.68
C ARG A 125 7.63 10.75 -14.25
N PHE A 126 7.21 10.28 -15.41
CA PHE A 126 5.91 10.58 -16.01
C PHE A 126 5.13 9.28 -16.13
N LEU A 127 3.88 9.31 -15.70
CA LEU A 127 2.92 8.26 -15.96
C LEU A 127 1.89 8.82 -16.94
N ALA A 128 1.80 8.25 -18.11
CA ALA A 128 0.89 8.67 -19.15
C ALA A 128 0.39 7.47 -19.94
N GLU A 129 -0.66 7.66 -20.74
CA GLU A 129 -1.10 6.66 -21.69
C GLU A 129 0.00 6.42 -22.74
N ASP A 130 0.17 5.16 -23.16
CA ASP A 130 1.15 4.75 -24.15
C ASP A 130 0.68 5.17 -25.55
N MET A 131 1.02 6.38 -25.94
CA MET A 131 0.65 7.00 -27.20
C MET A 131 1.90 7.35 -28.03
N ASP A 132 1.83 7.20 -29.34
CA ASP A 132 2.94 7.52 -30.25
C ASP A 132 3.39 8.99 -30.12
N ASP A 133 2.45 9.91 -29.97
CA ASP A 133 2.76 11.34 -29.79
C ASP A 133 3.56 11.61 -28.52
N ILE A 134 3.28 10.86 -27.45
CA ILE A 134 4.04 10.94 -26.19
C ILE A 134 5.44 10.34 -26.39
N ARG A 135 5.55 9.19 -27.05
CA ARG A 135 6.83 8.59 -27.38
C ARG A 135 7.72 9.51 -28.20
N GLN A 136 7.14 10.28 -29.13
CA GLN A 136 7.87 11.26 -29.93
C GLN A 136 8.51 12.38 -29.13
N ILE A 137 7.95 12.77 -27.97
CA ILE A 137 8.56 13.78 -27.10
C ILE A 137 9.97 13.37 -26.68
N PHE A 138 10.19 12.06 -26.51
CA PHE A 138 11.43 11.47 -26.01
C PHE A 138 12.35 10.92 -27.11
N SER A 139 11.94 10.98 -28.40
CA SER A 139 12.68 10.40 -29.52
C SER A 139 14.08 10.97 -29.73
N ASN A 140 14.35 12.19 -29.25
CA ASN A 140 15.64 12.86 -29.35
C ASN A 140 16.53 12.68 -28.12
N LEU A 141 16.09 11.86 -27.14
CA LEU A 141 16.88 11.59 -25.95
C LEU A 141 17.75 10.34 -26.16
N PRO A 142 18.92 10.27 -25.49
CA PRO A 142 19.73 9.06 -25.54
C PRO A 142 18.88 7.87 -25.08
N GLU A 143 18.84 6.83 -25.90
CA GLU A 143 18.13 5.58 -25.55
C GLU A 143 18.76 4.99 -24.27
N ASN A 144 17.99 5.03 -23.20
CA ASN A 144 18.28 4.30 -21.98
C ASN A 144 17.28 3.14 -21.91
N GLU A 145 17.78 1.89 -21.96
CA GLU A 145 16.95 0.67 -21.98
C GLU A 145 15.90 0.60 -20.87
N ASN A 146 16.09 1.37 -19.80
CA ASN A 146 15.19 1.42 -18.65
C ASN A 146 14.31 2.71 -18.58
N MET A 147 14.30 3.51 -19.64
CA MET A 147 13.52 4.75 -19.66
C MET A 147 12.02 4.49 -19.68
N PHE A 148 11.58 3.49 -20.44
CA PHE A 148 10.16 3.19 -20.65
C PHE A 148 9.79 1.84 -20.06
N SER A 149 8.77 1.82 -19.20
CA SER A 149 8.10 0.60 -18.73
C SER A 149 6.66 0.63 -19.22
N THR A 150 6.26 -0.36 -20.01
CA THR A 150 4.92 -0.47 -20.65
C THR A 150 4.16 -1.68 -20.12
N GLY A 151 2.92 -1.88 -20.58
CA GLY A 151 2.05 -2.97 -20.10
C GLY A 151 1.60 -2.76 -18.66
N LEU A 152 1.43 -1.50 -18.28
CA LEU A 152 1.01 -1.09 -16.94
C LEU A 152 -0.41 -0.53 -16.99
N ALA A 153 -1.07 -0.61 -15.83
CA ALA A 153 -2.34 0.04 -15.57
C ALA A 153 -2.25 0.90 -14.31
N LYS A 154 -3.09 1.92 -14.25
CA LYS A 154 -3.20 2.87 -13.15
C LYS A 154 -4.58 2.78 -12.53
N ILE A 155 -4.66 2.55 -11.22
CA ILE A 155 -5.89 2.73 -10.44
C ILE A 155 -5.71 3.95 -9.55
N LYS A 156 -6.54 4.96 -9.77
CA LYS A 156 -6.62 6.14 -8.91
C LYS A 156 -7.78 5.99 -7.95
N ILE A 157 -7.50 6.10 -6.66
CA ILE A 157 -8.46 6.02 -5.57
C ILE A 157 -8.57 7.41 -4.96
N SER A 158 -9.71 8.08 -5.15
CA SER A 158 -10.00 9.35 -4.50
C SER A 158 -10.71 9.10 -3.19
N ILE A 159 -10.15 9.61 -2.09
CA ILE A 159 -10.57 9.33 -0.72
C ILE A 159 -11.24 10.58 -0.16
N PRO A 160 -12.44 10.45 0.46
CA PRO A 160 -13.05 11.55 1.20
C PRO A 160 -12.17 12.02 2.36
N ASN A 161 -12.19 13.31 2.65
CA ASN A 161 -11.38 13.92 3.73
C ASN A 161 -11.67 13.36 5.14
N SER A 162 -12.78 12.64 5.33
CA SER A 162 -13.16 12.01 6.58
C SER A 162 -12.40 10.72 6.91
N HIS A 163 -11.65 10.17 5.95
CA HIS A 163 -10.97 8.88 6.12
C HIS A 163 -9.53 9.06 6.58
N ASN A 164 -9.09 8.15 7.46
CA ASN A 164 -7.67 8.06 7.83
C ASN A 164 -6.88 7.44 6.66
N LYS A 165 -6.01 8.24 6.06
CA LYS A 165 -5.22 7.83 4.89
C LYS A 165 -4.32 6.63 5.15
N SER A 166 -3.73 6.54 6.34
CA SER A 166 -2.87 5.42 6.71
C SER A 166 -3.62 4.10 6.72
N ASP A 167 -4.88 4.13 7.18
CA ASP A 167 -5.73 2.93 7.21
C ASP A 167 -6.12 2.52 5.79
N VAL A 168 -6.48 3.48 4.93
CA VAL A 168 -6.81 3.21 3.52
C VAL A 168 -5.61 2.64 2.77
N VAL A 169 -4.42 3.23 2.93
CA VAL A 169 -3.18 2.76 2.29
C VAL A 169 -2.86 1.32 2.71
N SER A 170 -2.90 1.06 4.02
CA SER A 170 -2.63 -0.27 4.57
C SER A 170 -3.64 -1.29 4.07
N TYR A 171 -4.91 -0.94 4.08
CA TYR A 171 -6.00 -1.80 3.64
C TYR A 171 -5.86 -2.16 2.15
N VAL A 172 -5.68 -1.17 1.29
CA VAL A 172 -5.52 -1.38 -0.15
C VAL A 172 -4.33 -2.29 -0.45
N ALA A 173 -3.18 -2.04 0.19
CA ALA A 173 -2.00 -2.87 0.00
C ALA A 173 -2.22 -4.32 0.47
N GLU A 174 -2.86 -4.51 1.62
CA GLU A 174 -3.13 -5.84 2.18
C GLU A 174 -4.14 -6.62 1.33
N VAL A 175 -5.24 -5.99 0.93
CA VAL A 175 -6.28 -6.63 0.11
C VAL A 175 -5.72 -7.06 -1.25
N LEU A 176 -4.97 -6.21 -1.92
CA LEU A 176 -4.36 -6.55 -3.21
C LEU A 176 -3.33 -7.67 -3.05
N HIS A 177 -2.46 -7.59 -2.04
CA HIS A 177 -1.48 -8.63 -1.75
C HIS A 177 -2.13 -9.98 -1.43
N ALA A 178 -3.17 -10.00 -0.57
CA ALA A 178 -3.90 -11.22 -0.21
C ALA A 178 -4.57 -11.89 -1.41
N ASN A 179 -4.90 -11.10 -2.44
CA ASN A 179 -5.47 -11.60 -3.69
C ASN A 179 -4.41 -11.85 -4.79
N GLY A 180 -3.13 -11.82 -4.46
CA GLY A 180 -2.04 -12.12 -5.39
C GLY A 180 -1.84 -11.06 -6.47
N VAL A 181 -2.27 -9.82 -6.23
CA VAL A 181 -1.98 -8.66 -7.09
C VAL A 181 -0.71 -7.98 -6.61
N GLU A 182 0.28 -7.92 -7.49
CA GLU A 182 1.56 -7.28 -7.20
C GLU A 182 1.52 -5.79 -7.58
N LEU A 183 1.94 -4.93 -6.65
CA LEU A 183 2.08 -3.50 -6.88
C LEU A 183 3.44 -3.22 -7.53
N VAL A 184 3.43 -2.60 -8.72
CA VAL A 184 4.65 -2.11 -9.37
C VAL A 184 5.10 -0.81 -8.70
N ASN A 185 4.14 0.07 -8.40
CA ASN A 185 4.43 1.32 -7.69
C ASN A 185 3.15 1.87 -7.03
N ALA A 186 3.34 2.78 -6.06
CA ALA A 186 2.23 3.51 -5.45
C ALA A 186 2.67 4.94 -5.11
N PHE A 187 1.77 5.90 -5.35
CA PHE A 187 1.97 7.31 -5.07
C PHE A 187 0.82 7.82 -4.21
N PHE A 188 1.17 8.61 -3.22
CA PHE A 188 0.21 9.14 -2.26
C PHE A 188 0.21 10.67 -2.34
N SER A 189 -0.96 11.23 -2.57
CA SER A 189 -1.21 12.67 -2.47
C SER A 189 -2.20 12.95 -1.34
N GLN A 190 -2.56 14.21 -1.16
CA GLN A 190 -3.46 14.60 -0.07
C GLN A 190 -4.81 13.90 -0.15
N ASP A 191 -5.38 13.71 -1.33
CA ASP A 191 -6.75 13.23 -1.50
C ASP A 191 -6.85 11.98 -2.38
N ASN A 192 -5.71 11.45 -2.84
CA ASN A 192 -5.67 10.36 -3.79
C ASN A 192 -4.54 9.38 -3.49
N ILE A 193 -4.82 8.11 -3.73
CA ILE A 193 -3.84 7.05 -3.86
C ILE A 193 -3.81 6.66 -5.34
N THR A 194 -2.63 6.66 -5.95
CA THR A 194 -2.42 6.18 -7.30
C THR A 194 -1.59 4.90 -7.23
N ILE A 195 -2.15 3.79 -7.69
CA ILE A 195 -1.49 2.48 -7.73
C ILE A 195 -1.15 2.17 -9.18
N ILE A 196 0.07 1.68 -9.40
CA ILE A 196 0.54 1.16 -10.68
C ILE A 196 0.75 -0.34 -10.52
N LEU A 197 0.21 -1.09 -11.45
CA LEU A 197 0.26 -2.54 -11.49
C LEU A 197 0.38 -3.04 -12.93
N ASN A 198 0.66 -4.33 -13.10
CA ASN A 198 0.67 -4.92 -14.42
C ASN A 198 -0.75 -4.90 -15.03
N GLU A 199 -0.84 -4.55 -16.30
CA GLU A 199 -2.12 -4.43 -17.01
C GLU A 199 -2.96 -5.72 -16.94
N ARG A 200 -2.32 -6.89 -16.99
CA ARG A 200 -2.99 -8.20 -16.86
C ARG A 200 -3.77 -8.37 -15.56
N ASP A 201 -3.39 -7.66 -14.48
CA ASP A 201 -4.00 -7.76 -13.16
C ASP A 201 -5.00 -6.63 -12.90
N SER A 202 -5.14 -5.68 -13.85
CA SER A 202 -5.88 -4.42 -13.68
C SER A 202 -7.36 -4.60 -13.38
N SER A 203 -8.05 -5.40 -14.19
CA SER A 203 -9.49 -5.67 -14.02
C SER A 203 -9.77 -6.36 -12.70
N ARG A 204 -8.97 -7.36 -12.34
CA ARG A 204 -9.09 -8.10 -11.09
C ARG A 204 -8.86 -7.17 -9.87
N ALA A 205 -7.83 -6.35 -9.92
CA ALA A 205 -7.55 -5.39 -8.85
C ALA A 205 -8.69 -4.38 -8.69
N TYR A 206 -9.23 -3.88 -9.80
CA TYR A 206 -10.36 -2.97 -9.79
C TYR A 206 -11.61 -3.62 -9.17
N GLU A 207 -11.96 -4.83 -9.59
CA GLU A 207 -13.13 -5.55 -9.07
C GLU A 207 -13.03 -5.80 -7.55
N ILE A 208 -11.85 -6.21 -7.07
CA ILE A 208 -11.59 -6.42 -5.64
C ILE A 208 -11.85 -5.13 -4.86
N LEU A 209 -11.24 -4.02 -5.27
CA LEU A 209 -11.39 -2.74 -4.56
C LEU A 209 -12.80 -2.17 -4.69
N HIS A 210 -13.44 -2.34 -5.85
CA HIS A 210 -14.80 -1.86 -6.10
C HIS A 210 -15.84 -2.63 -5.26
N SER A 211 -15.64 -3.94 -5.08
CA SER A 211 -16.53 -4.74 -4.24
C SER A 211 -16.60 -4.24 -2.80
N ASP A 212 -15.49 -3.72 -2.29
CA ASP A 212 -15.41 -3.18 -0.93
C ASP A 212 -16.09 -1.81 -0.78
N ILE A 213 -16.07 -0.99 -1.84
CA ILE A 213 -16.80 0.28 -1.84
C ILE A 213 -18.32 0.04 -1.77
N MET A 214 -18.77 -1.05 -2.38
CA MET A 214 -20.20 -1.41 -2.47
C MET A 214 -20.70 -2.18 -1.25
N ARG A 215 -19.82 -2.61 -0.35
CA ARG A 215 -20.22 -3.21 0.93
C ARG A 215 -20.81 -2.11 1.84
N THR A 216 -22.09 -2.18 2.05
CA THR A 216 -22.87 -1.30 2.96
C THR A 216 -22.98 -1.92 4.34
#